data_89df728bdf649b96593ea832e95a2ad1
#
_entry.id   89df728bdf649b96593ea832e95a2ad1
#
_cell.length_a   1.000
_cell.length_b   1.000
_cell.length_c   1.000
_cell.angle_alpha   90.00
_cell.angle_beta   90.00
_cell.angle_gamma   90.00
#
_symmetry.space_group_name_H-M   'P 1'
#
loop_
_entity.id
_entity.type
_entity.pdbx_description
1 polymer ?
#
loop_
_entity_poly.entity_id
_entity_poly.type
_entity_poly.pdbx_seq_one_letter_code
_entity_poly.pdbx_strand_id
1 'polypeptide(L)'
;HSYDMHKAGSNGKGVMLSWDYDKIKDDILLSRDVLGGANIFCYPFGQYNDLDIKVLKENGYRLAFTTKGGRVKKGSSKYELPRVRISGNTGIEEFKKKVEWFFAKGPYHFAKRNDLFAKWYGPNGKRNGPNTKN
;
A
#
# COMPACT_ATOMS: atom_id res chain seq x y z
N HIS A 1 5.60 -6.98 2.63
CA HIS A 1 5.35 -8.27 2.00
C HIS A 1 5.77 -9.39 2.96
N SER A 2 5.73 -10.66 2.58
CA SER A 2 6.16 -11.81 3.36
C SER A 2 7.66 -12.09 3.19
N TYR A 3 8.21 -12.93 4.06
CA TYR A 3 9.58 -13.41 3.93
C TYR A 3 9.68 -14.49 2.83
N ASP A 4 8.85 -15.55 2.93
CA ASP A 4 8.89 -16.71 2.01
C ASP A 4 7.52 -17.15 1.44
N MET A 5 6.42 -16.45 1.75
CA MET A 5 5.09 -16.85 1.27
C MET A 5 4.77 -16.45 -0.18
N HIS A 6 5.66 -15.75 -0.90
CA HIS A 6 5.38 -15.35 -2.29
C HIS A 6 5.70 -16.44 -3.29
N LYS A 7 5.13 -17.61 -3.08
CA LYS A 7 5.24 -18.78 -3.95
C LYS A 7 3.90 -19.51 -4.08
N ALA A 8 3.72 -20.21 -5.17
CA ALA A 8 2.52 -21.02 -5.39
C ALA A 8 2.64 -22.36 -4.68
N GLY A 9 1.56 -22.80 -4.08
CA GLY A 9 1.40 -24.15 -3.58
C GLY A 9 1.07 -25.15 -4.70
N SER A 10 0.98 -26.43 -4.35
CA SER A 10 0.65 -27.52 -5.28
C SER A 10 -0.70 -27.37 -5.98
N ASN A 11 -1.61 -26.59 -5.39
CA ASN A 11 -2.93 -26.29 -5.95
C ASN A 11 -2.95 -25.04 -6.85
N GLY A 12 -1.79 -24.46 -7.18
CA GLY A 12 -1.67 -23.25 -7.98
C GLY A 12 -2.06 -21.95 -7.26
N LYS A 13 -2.46 -22.01 -5.99
CA LYS A 13 -2.76 -20.83 -5.15
C LYS A 13 -1.53 -20.45 -4.32
N GLY A 14 -1.51 -19.24 -3.80
CA GLY A 14 -0.45 -18.80 -2.88
C GLY A 14 -0.41 -19.67 -1.63
N VAL A 15 0.80 -20.03 -1.18
CA VAL A 15 1.00 -20.92 -0.02
C VAL A 15 0.40 -20.38 1.27
N MET A 16 0.27 -19.07 1.40
CA MET A 16 -0.36 -18.41 2.56
C MET A 16 -1.77 -18.99 2.85
N LEU A 17 -2.55 -19.29 1.80
CA LEU A 17 -3.89 -19.84 1.94
C LEU A 17 -3.94 -21.29 2.50
N SER A 18 -2.82 -21.99 2.53
CA SER A 18 -2.71 -23.38 2.96
C SER A 18 -1.88 -23.57 4.23
N TRP A 19 -1.21 -22.51 4.69
CA TRP A 19 -0.40 -22.55 5.91
C TRP A 19 -1.28 -22.39 7.14
N ASP A 20 -0.85 -23.00 8.25
CA ASP A 20 -1.45 -22.81 9.56
C ASP A 20 -1.04 -21.48 10.19
N TYR A 21 -1.66 -21.19 11.34
CA TYR A 21 -1.43 -19.95 12.08
C TYR A 21 0.04 -19.71 12.42
N ASP A 22 0.72 -20.72 12.97
CA ASP A 22 2.08 -20.55 13.48
C ASP A 22 3.07 -20.32 12.33
N LYS A 23 2.92 -21.03 11.25
CA LYS A 23 3.76 -20.89 10.07
C LYS A 23 3.60 -19.53 9.40
N ILE A 24 2.37 -19.00 9.30
CA ILE A 24 2.12 -17.65 8.78
C ILE A 24 2.73 -16.62 9.74
N LYS A 25 2.53 -16.79 11.05
CA LYS A 25 3.06 -15.91 12.07
C LYS A 25 4.58 -15.82 12.03
N ASP A 26 5.26 -16.94 11.96
CA ASP A 26 6.74 -16.98 11.92
C ASP A 26 7.28 -16.25 10.69
N ASP A 27 6.68 -16.46 9.53
CA ASP A 27 7.08 -15.78 8.28
C ASP A 27 6.88 -14.26 8.36
N ILE A 28 5.72 -13.79 8.85
CA ILE A 28 5.45 -12.36 8.93
C ILE A 28 6.30 -11.66 10.00
N LEU A 29 6.61 -12.34 11.10
CA LEU A 29 7.49 -11.80 12.14
C LEU A 29 8.92 -11.70 11.63
N LEU A 30 9.42 -12.72 10.95
CA LEU A 30 10.73 -12.69 10.31
C LEU A 30 10.82 -11.59 9.26
N SER A 31 9.80 -11.46 8.40
CA SER A 31 9.71 -10.35 7.43
C SER A 31 9.76 -8.98 8.11
N ARG A 32 9.03 -8.82 9.22
CA ARG A 32 9.01 -7.56 9.97
C ARG A 32 10.37 -7.23 10.59
N ASP A 33 11.05 -8.22 11.11
CA ASP A 33 12.38 -8.05 11.72
C ASP A 33 13.40 -7.60 10.66
N VAL A 34 13.47 -8.28 9.53
CA VAL A 34 14.32 -7.93 8.39
C VAL A 34 14.04 -6.51 7.87
N LEU A 35 12.80 -6.06 7.93
CA LEU A 35 12.37 -4.73 7.48
C LEU A 35 12.41 -3.65 8.58
N GLY A 36 13.07 -3.91 9.70
CA GLY A 36 13.23 -2.92 10.77
C GLY A 36 11.94 -2.53 11.47
N GLY A 37 11.00 -3.48 11.64
CA GLY A 37 9.76 -3.26 12.40
C GLY A 37 8.54 -2.82 11.57
N ALA A 38 8.52 -3.10 10.26
CA ALA A 38 7.38 -2.79 9.40
C ALA A 38 6.07 -3.38 9.93
N ASN A 39 5.01 -2.55 9.98
CA ASN A 39 3.69 -2.94 10.48
C ASN A 39 2.57 -2.78 9.43
N ILE A 40 2.95 -2.71 8.17
CA ILE A 40 2.07 -2.66 7.02
C ILE A 40 2.38 -3.87 6.14
N PHE A 41 1.34 -4.58 5.71
CA PHE A 41 1.47 -5.81 4.94
C PHE A 41 0.87 -5.66 3.54
N CYS A 42 1.40 -6.42 2.58
CA CYS A 42 0.81 -6.62 1.26
C CYS A 42 0.66 -8.12 1.04
N TYR A 43 -0.56 -8.58 0.81
CA TYR A 43 -0.80 -10.01 0.60
C TYR A 43 -0.10 -10.53 -0.66
N PRO A 44 0.67 -11.64 -0.57
CA PRO A 44 1.23 -12.34 -1.72
C PRO A 44 0.12 -12.67 -2.73
N PHE A 45 0.32 -12.33 -3.99
CA PHE A 45 -0.67 -12.45 -5.07
C PHE A 45 -2.01 -11.73 -4.80
N GLY A 46 -2.13 -10.97 -3.71
CA GLY A 46 -3.38 -10.39 -3.24
C GLY A 46 -4.36 -11.42 -2.66
N GLN A 47 -3.92 -12.65 -2.42
CA GLN A 47 -4.73 -13.75 -1.88
C GLN A 47 -4.63 -13.77 -0.35
N TYR A 48 -5.76 -13.97 0.31
CA TYR A 48 -5.85 -14.04 1.77
C TYR A 48 -7.19 -14.65 2.18
N ASN A 49 -7.27 -15.09 3.42
CA ASN A 49 -8.47 -15.57 4.09
C ASN A 49 -8.60 -14.96 5.49
N ASP A 50 -9.61 -15.37 6.26
CA ASP A 50 -9.86 -14.85 7.60
C ASP A 50 -8.76 -15.20 8.61
N LEU A 51 -8.11 -16.35 8.44
CA LEU A 51 -6.97 -16.74 9.26
C LEU A 51 -5.79 -15.79 9.06
N ASP A 52 -5.49 -15.43 7.83
CA ASP A 52 -4.41 -14.49 7.49
C ASP A 52 -4.66 -13.11 8.12
N ILE A 53 -5.90 -12.63 8.05
CA ILE A 53 -6.30 -11.38 8.69
C ILE A 53 -6.13 -11.47 10.21
N LYS A 54 -6.54 -12.58 10.81
CA LYS A 54 -6.40 -12.82 12.26
C LYS A 54 -4.92 -12.80 12.66
N VAL A 55 -4.07 -13.53 11.96
CA VAL A 55 -2.62 -13.58 12.25
C VAL A 55 -2.00 -12.19 12.19
N LEU A 56 -2.30 -11.40 11.16
CA LEU A 56 -1.80 -10.03 11.03
C LEU A 56 -2.24 -9.13 12.19
N LYS A 57 -3.52 -9.19 12.58
CA LYS A 57 -4.07 -8.39 13.68
C LYS A 57 -3.39 -8.71 15.01
N GLU A 58 -3.29 -9.99 15.34
CA GLU A 58 -2.74 -10.45 16.61
C GLU A 58 -1.24 -10.23 16.74
N ASN A 59 -0.54 -10.11 15.61
CA ASN A 59 0.90 -9.89 15.57
C ASN A 59 1.30 -8.44 15.26
N GLY A 60 0.41 -7.46 15.49
CA GLY A 60 0.74 -6.03 15.53
C GLY A 60 0.85 -5.35 14.16
N TYR A 61 0.41 -5.99 13.09
CA TYR A 61 0.24 -5.30 11.83
C TYR A 61 -0.96 -4.36 11.90
N ARG A 62 -0.86 -3.18 11.33
CA ARG A 62 -1.87 -2.11 11.42
C ARG A 62 -2.72 -2.01 10.17
N LEU A 63 -2.16 -2.33 9.02
CA LEU A 63 -2.79 -2.21 7.71
C LEU A 63 -2.37 -3.38 6.83
N ALA A 64 -3.26 -3.83 5.93
CA ALA A 64 -2.90 -4.76 4.87
C ALA A 64 -3.56 -4.37 3.54
N PHE A 65 -2.76 -4.45 2.47
CA PHE A 65 -3.16 -4.11 1.12
C PHE A 65 -3.42 -5.36 0.29
N THR A 66 -4.49 -5.31 -0.46
CA THR A 66 -4.87 -6.34 -1.43
C THR A 66 -4.48 -5.93 -2.86
N THR A 67 -4.80 -6.76 -3.85
CA THR A 67 -4.76 -6.41 -5.27
C THR A 67 -6.11 -5.92 -5.80
N LYS A 68 -7.14 -5.82 -4.95
CA LYS A 68 -8.44 -5.26 -5.32
C LYS A 68 -8.25 -3.82 -5.82
N GLY A 69 -8.80 -3.53 -7.00
CA GLY A 69 -8.78 -2.17 -7.55
C GLY A 69 -9.69 -1.24 -6.76
N GLY A 70 -9.24 -0.02 -6.51
CA GLY A 70 -10.08 0.95 -5.83
C GLY A 70 -9.30 1.91 -4.94
N ARG A 71 -10.06 2.64 -4.13
CA ARG A 71 -9.55 3.64 -3.18
C ARG A 71 -9.87 3.29 -1.76
N VAL A 72 -8.99 3.66 -0.87
CA VAL A 72 -9.27 3.67 0.57
C VAL A 72 -10.29 4.79 0.86
N LYS A 73 -11.36 4.45 1.57
CA LYS A 73 -12.41 5.37 2.01
C LYS A 73 -12.53 5.33 3.54
N LYS A 74 -13.17 6.33 4.11
CA LYS A 74 -13.56 6.27 5.53
C LYS A 74 -14.43 5.02 5.74
N GLY A 75 -14.05 4.16 6.68
CA GLY A 75 -14.73 2.88 6.94
C GLY A 75 -14.19 1.69 6.13
N SER A 76 -13.20 1.87 5.26
CA SER A 76 -12.53 0.73 4.63
C SER A 76 -11.92 -0.20 5.67
N SER A 77 -12.04 -1.52 5.47
CA SER A 77 -11.36 -2.51 6.28
C SER A 77 -9.85 -2.28 6.24
N LYS A 78 -9.24 -2.11 7.41
CA LYS A 78 -7.80 -1.85 7.53
C LYS A 78 -6.93 -2.98 6.99
N TYR A 79 -7.47 -4.19 6.92
CA TYR A 79 -6.75 -5.38 6.48
C TYR A 79 -7.15 -5.85 5.08
N GLU A 80 -7.93 -5.04 4.35
CA GLU A 80 -8.38 -5.32 2.99
C GLU A 80 -8.32 -4.09 2.10
N LEU A 81 -7.30 -3.27 2.28
CA LEU A 81 -7.18 -1.99 1.58
C LEU A 81 -7.00 -2.19 0.08
N PRO A 82 -7.80 -1.52 -0.75
CA PRO A 82 -7.66 -1.53 -2.20
C PRO A 82 -6.47 -0.69 -2.65
N ARG A 83 -6.02 -0.91 -3.88
CA ARG A 83 -4.95 -0.14 -4.52
C ARG A 83 -5.33 0.34 -5.92
N VAL A 84 -4.82 1.49 -6.31
CA VAL A 84 -4.86 1.93 -7.71
C VAL A 84 -3.68 1.29 -8.44
N ARG A 85 -3.96 0.48 -9.46
CA ARG A 85 -2.92 -0.18 -10.24
C ARG A 85 -2.29 0.78 -11.24
N ILE A 86 -0.98 0.90 -11.19
CA ILE A 86 -0.14 1.52 -12.20
C ILE A 86 0.73 0.40 -12.80
N SER A 87 0.76 0.29 -14.11
CA SER A 87 1.57 -0.70 -14.84
C SER A 87 2.62 0.00 -15.69
N GLY A 88 3.61 -0.76 -16.19
CA GLY A 88 4.63 -0.22 -17.08
C GLY A 88 4.08 0.38 -18.38
N ASN A 89 2.89 -0.04 -18.81
CA ASN A 89 2.21 0.48 -20.00
C ASN A 89 1.27 1.67 -19.68
N THR A 90 1.20 2.12 -18.43
CA THR A 90 0.39 3.29 -18.06
C THR A 90 1.07 4.55 -18.57
N GLY A 91 0.50 5.17 -19.61
CA GLY A 91 1.00 6.45 -20.14
C GLY A 91 0.82 7.58 -19.12
N ILE A 92 1.59 8.67 -19.32
CA ILE A 92 1.59 9.81 -18.38
C ILE A 92 0.21 10.45 -18.21
N GLU A 93 -0.59 10.53 -19.25
CA GLU A 93 -1.94 11.11 -19.19
C GLU A 93 -2.91 10.21 -18.40
N GLU A 94 -2.79 8.90 -18.55
CA GLU A 94 -3.56 7.96 -17.75
C GLU A 94 -3.12 7.99 -16.27
N PHE A 95 -1.82 8.08 -16.03
CA PHE A 95 -1.27 8.26 -14.68
C PHE A 95 -1.81 9.52 -14.03
N LYS A 96 -1.75 10.66 -14.71
CA LYS A 96 -2.31 11.93 -14.23
C LYS A 96 -3.79 11.77 -13.88
N LYS A 97 -4.61 11.21 -14.77
CA LYS A 97 -6.05 10.97 -14.52
C LYS A 97 -6.27 10.08 -13.29
N LYS A 98 -5.48 9.02 -13.10
CA LYS A 98 -5.56 8.15 -11.94
C LYS A 98 -5.23 8.89 -10.64
N VAL A 99 -4.24 9.78 -10.67
CA VAL A 99 -3.81 10.58 -9.53
C VAL A 99 -4.74 11.77 -9.28
N GLU A 100 -5.11 12.53 -10.31
CA GLU A 100 -6.02 13.69 -10.20
C GLU A 100 -7.41 13.28 -9.76
N TRP A 101 -7.94 12.15 -10.29
CA TRP A 101 -9.18 11.62 -9.81
C TRP A 101 -9.12 11.30 -8.31
N PHE A 102 -7.95 11.03 -7.78
CA PHE A 102 -7.69 10.86 -6.34
C PHE A 102 -7.90 12.17 -5.57
N PHE A 103 -7.53 13.30 -6.14
CA PHE A 103 -7.63 14.62 -5.51
C PHE A 103 -8.98 15.31 -5.77
N ALA A 104 -9.62 15.09 -6.93
CA ALA A 104 -10.82 15.80 -7.34
C ALA A 104 -12.11 15.35 -6.64
N LYS A 105 -12.20 14.12 -6.14
CA LYS A 105 -13.41 13.55 -5.50
C LYS A 105 -13.20 13.03 -4.07
N GLY A 106 -12.08 13.34 -3.45
CA GLY A 106 -11.82 13.03 -2.04
C GLY A 106 -12.47 14.02 -1.08
N PRO A 107 -12.68 13.67 0.21
CA PRO A 107 -13.21 14.59 1.23
C PRO A 107 -12.30 15.78 1.49
N TYR A 108 -11.11 15.78 0.96
CA TYR A 108 -10.21 16.93 0.93
C TYR A 108 -10.34 17.58 -0.44
N HIS A 109 -11.21 18.59 -0.53
CA HIS A 109 -11.23 19.52 -1.63
C HIS A 109 -9.88 20.27 -1.68
N PHE A 110 -8.93 19.67 -2.40
CA PHE A 110 -7.61 20.27 -2.65
C PHE A 110 -7.64 21.34 -3.75
N ALA A 111 -8.84 21.85 -4.07
CA ALA A 111 -9.04 22.91 -5.04
C ALA A 111 -8.40 24.27 -4.67
N LYS A 112 -7.87 24.41 -3.45
CA LYS A 112 -7.13 25.60 -3.02
C LYS A 112 -5.66 25.34 -2.69
N ARG A 113 -5.10 24.21 -3.07
CA ARG A 113 -3.72 23.83 -2.74
C ARG A 113 -2.73 23.90 -3.89
N ASN A 114 -3.15 24.46 -5.03
CA ASN A 114 -2.20 24.88 -6.07
C ASN A 114 -1.20 25.90 -5.50
N ASP A 115 -1.59 26.68 -4.48
CA ASP A 115 -0.70 27.64 -3.83
C ASP A 115 0.41 27.00 -3.00
N LEU A 116 0.18 25.81 -2.40
CA LEU A 116 1.21 25.15 -1.59
C LEU A 116 2.19 24.36 -2.45
N PHE A 117 1.74 23.71 -3.51
CA PHE A 117 2.63 23.03 -4.44
C PHE A 117 3.47 24.03 -5.25
N ALA A 118 2.84 25.12 -5.71
CA ALA A 118 3.54 26.23 -6.35
C ALA A 118 4.50 26.96 -5.39
N LYS A 119 4.19 26.98 -4.09
CA LYS A 119 5.06 27.57 -3.06
C LYS A 119 6.30 26.73 -2.76
N TRP A 120 6.20 25.39 -2.90
CA TRP A 120 7.30 24.44 -2.63
C TRP A 120 8.08 24.06 -3.89
N TYR A 121 7.44 24.07 -5.06
CA TYR A 121 8.03 23.75 -6.35
C TYR A 121 7.68 24.89 -7.32
N GLY A 122 8.68 25.68 -7.72
CA GLY A 122 8.50 26.68 -8.77
C GLY A 122 8.05 26.06 -10.10
N PRO A 123 7.69 26.87 -11.09
CA PRO A 123 7.16 26.42 -12.41
C PRO A 123 8.08 25.46 -13.14
N ASN A 124 9.32 25.33 -12.75
CA ASN A 124 10.33 24.41 -13.33
C ASN A 124 10.60 23.19 -12.46
N GLY A 125 9.73 22.84 -11.48
CA GLY A 125 9.89 21.66 -10.64
C GLY A 125 11.07 21.70 -9.66
N LYS A 126 11.76 22.84 -9.51
CA LYS A 126 12.83 23.00 -8.53
C LYS A 126 12.25 23.37 -7.16
N ARG A 127 12.67 22.66 -6.14
CA ARG A 127 12.23 22.84 -4.76
C ARG A 127 12.70 24.21 -4.23
N ASN A 128 11.75 25.09 -3.90
CA ASN A 128 12.03 26.31 -3.16
C ASN A 128 12.12 25.95 -1.66
N GLY A 129 13.25 25.41 -1.23
CA GLY A 129 13.54 25.23 0.18
C GLY A 129 14.01 26.54 0.84
N PRO A 130 13.82 26.72 2.16
CA PRO A 130 14.45 27.85 2.86
C PRO A 130 15.97 27.70 2.69
N ASN A 131 16.58 28.77 2.17
CA ASN A 131 18.03 28.92 2.13
C ASN A 131 18.55 28.87 3.56
N THR A 132 19.13 27.76 4.00
CA THR A 132 20.02 27.73 5.15
C THR A 132 21.31 28.41 4.71
N LYS A 133 21.37 29.72 4.85
CA LYS A 133 22.64 30.40 4.95
C LYS A 133 23.10 30.25 6.40
N ASN A 134 24.27 29.63 6.60
CA ASN A 134 25.11 29.91 7.74
C ASN A 134 25.38 31.30 7.90
#